data_20bf06092b059a5ebb6a798d06b91aab
#
_entry.id   20bf06092b059a5ebb6a798d06b91aab
#
_cell.length_a   1.000
_cell.length_b   1.000
_cell.length_c   1.000
_cell.angle_alpha   90.00
_cell.angle_beta   90.00
_cell.angle_gamma   90.00
#
_symmetry.space_group_name_H-M   'P 1'
#
loop_
_entity.id
_entity.type
_entity.pdbx_description
1 polymer ?
#
loop_
_entity_poly.entity_id
_entity_poly.type
_entity_poly.pdbx_seq_one_letter_code
_entity_poly.pdbx_strand_id
1 'polypeptide(L)'
;MLEYCHRGAKPVEIRILPSQVSSLIAAGEVVERPASVVKELVENSIDAGATHIAIEVAQGGLTFIRVSDNGCGIAAESMALAFHRFATSKLACAEDLERIVTLGFRGEALPSIAAVADVEMVSRPADAQAAAMLRLVDGKPVEQGSSAAAVGTALTVLHLFARQPARRKFLRAPPAENHQIAMIISQYALAYPEVRFSLKLDGRQALATTGSGSLTDAVAAVHGPDIAAAMLSIRWPPAGESAAFLVSGLAAPPHLSRASRGYVSLFVNRRWVQSRRLTYAIEEAYSGLLPVGRHPIAVMNLEVSPDAVDVNVHPAKAEVRLPRENEVFVALQRAVRQAVLEQAPLPTTAAPPAGPLAGAGPEPATSPLWERGVLVEAQARAVAAAAPPRVSLPLLRVLGQVANTFIVAEGPDGMYLIDQHAAHERVLFEETCAARHRQDVHVQGLLEPALAELSPRQEEVLLGHRETLAEHGFQLEPFGERAYRIGAIPALLAGRDAAQALVELLDALAEETPEPSADRVAATLACHAAVRAGQSLTQEEMRELVRRLEQTEAPHTCPHGRPTTVHLSGSWLAQTFRRR
;
A
#
# COMPACT_ATOMS: atom_id res chain seq x y z
N MET A 1 -27.60 -9.01 -18.85
CA MET A 1 -27.62 -10.36 -19.49
C MET A 1 -29.03 -10.76 -19.98
N LEU A 2 -30.00 -9.86 -20.01
CA LEU A 2 -31.38 -10.13 -20.44
C LEU A 2 -31.86 -9.28 -21.64
N GLU A 3 -31.02 -8.44 -22.23
CA GLU A 3 -31.42 -7.61 -23.40
C GLU A 3 -30.93 -8.14 -24.78
N TYR A 4 -30.25 -9.28 -24.82
CA TYR A 4 -29.76 -9.85 -26.09
C TYR A 4 -30.70 -10.89 -26.74
N CYS A 5 -31.86 -11.14 -26.13
CA CYS A 5 -32.81 -12.16 -26.61
C CYS A 5 -33.99 -11.65 -27.48
N HIS A 6 -33.92 -10.42 -28.02
CA HIS A 6 -34.99 -9.92 -28.90
C HIS A 6 -34.43 -9.59 -30.30
N ARG A 7 -34.29 -10.61 -31.15
CA ARG A 7 -34.44 -10.60 -32.60
C ARG A 7 -33.85 -11.91 -33.18
N GLY A 8 -34.65 -12.97 -33.31
CA GLY A 8 -34.33 -14.11 -34.19
C GLY A 8 -32.96 -14.80 -34.01
N ALA A 9 -32.35 -14.71 -32.83
CA ALA A 9 -31.08 -15.34 -32.56
C ALA A 9 -31.27 -16.86 -32.48
N LYS A 10 -30.53 -17.60 -33.32
CA LYS A 10 -30.40 -19.05 -33.18
C LYS A 10 -29.96 -19.38 -31.75
N PRO A 11 -30.44 -20.48 -31.16
CA PRO A 11 -30.00 -20.90 -29.83
C PRO A 11 -28.46 -20.94 -29.79
N VAL A 12 -27.85 -20.29 -28.76
CA VAL A 12 -26.41 -20.27 -28.58
C VAL A 12 -25.97 -21.69 -28.23
N GLU A 13 -25.17 -22.31 -29.07
CA GLU A 13 -24.67 -23.67 -28.86
C GLU A 13 -23.56 -23.64 -27.80
N ILE A 14 -23.76 -24.35 -26.69
CA ILE A 14 -22.75 -24.53 -25.66
C ILE A 14 -21.71 -25.54 -26.18
N ARG A 15 -20.43 -25.12 -26.19
CA ARG A 15 -19.32 -25.95 -26.67
C ARG A 15 -18.24 -26.09 -25.61
N ILE A 16 -17.61 -27.25 -25.55
CA ILE A 16 -16.38 -27.44 -24.76
C ILE A 16 -15.25 -26.70 -25.49
N LEU A 17 -14.58 -25.80 -24.76
CA LEU A 17 -13.48 -25.03 -25.30
C LEU A 17 -12.26 -25.94 -25.56
N PRO A 18 -11.50 -25.69 -26.63
CA PRO A 18 -10.21 -26.35 -26.84
C PRO A 18 -9.28 -26.15 -25.63
N SER A 19 -8.47 -27.16 -25.33
CA SER A 19 -7.57 -27.14 -24.17
C SER A 19 -6.63 -25.93 -24.14
N GLN A 20 -6.19 -25.42 -25.28
CA GLN A 20 -5.40 -24.20 -25.37
C GLN A 20 -6.16 -22.95 -24.87
N VAL A 21 -7.43 -22.82 -25.27
CA VAL A 21 -8.26 -21.67 -24.89
C VAL A 21 -8.62 -21.74 -23.41
N SER A 22 -9.02 -22.91 -22.91
CA SER A 22 -9.31 -23.10 -21.49
C SER A 22 -8.07 -22.89 -20.62
N SER A 23 -6.86 -23.25 -21.12
CA SER A 23 -5.59 -22.98 -20.47
C SER A 23 -5.27 -21.48 -20.37
N LEU A 24 -5.53 -20.72 -21.43
CA LEU A 24 -5.32 -19.26 -21.44
C LEU A 24 -6.31 -18.52 -20.53
N ILE A 25 -7.56 -19.00 -20.43
CA ILE A 25 -8.56 -18.42 -19.52
C ILE A 25 -8.15 -18.65 -18.07
N ALA A 26 -7.84 -19.89 -17.70
CA ALA A 26 -7.43 -20.22 -16.33
C ALA A 26 -6.05 -19.61 -15.95
N ALA A 27 -5.10 -19.56 -16.91
CA ALA A 27 -3.86 -18.82 -16.70
C ALA A 27 -4.13 -17.32 -16.40
N GLY A 28 -5.26 -16.81 -16.90
CA GLY A 28 -5.70 -15.45 -16.65
C GLY A 28 -6.11 -15.14 -15.22
N GLU A 29 -6.62 -16.11 -14.55
CA GLU A 29 -7.06 -16.01 -13.15
C GLU A 29 -5.89 -16.19 -12.17
N VAL A 30 -4.84 -16.90 -12.58
CA VAL A 30 -3.66 -17.17 -11.74
C VAL A 30 -2.54 -16.15 -11.97
N VAL A 31 -2.29 -15.78 -13.23
CA VAL A 31 -1.20 -14.87 -13.64
C VAL A 31 -1.81 -13.59 -14.21
N GLU A 32 -2.10 -12.63 -13.35
CA GLU A 32 -2.64 -11.32 -13.73
C GLU A 32 -1.54 -10.34 -14.14
N ARG A 33 -0.38 -10.38 -13.47
CA ARG A 33 0.73 -9.44 -13.62
C ARG A 33 2.09 -10.06 -13.26
N PRO A 34 3.23 -9.41 -13.58
CA PRO A 34 4.56 -9.90 -13.24
C PRO A 34 4.73 -10.23 -11.75
N ALA A 35 4.20 -9.38 -10.87
CA ALA A 35 4.25 -9.60 -9.42
C ALA A 35 3.57 -10.90 -8.97
N SER A 36 2.50 -11.36 -9.68
CA SER A 36 1.86 -12.66 -9.41
C SER A 36 2.80 -13.83 -9.76
N VAL A 37 3.56 -13.72 -10.87
CA VAL A 37 4.57 -14.72 -11.24
C VAL A 37 5.64 -14.83 -10.17
N VAL A 38 6.23 -13.69 -9.77
CA VAL A 38 7.27 -13.65 -8.74
C VAL A 38 6.76 -14.25 -7.42
N LYS A 39 5.54 -13.90 -7.02
CA LYS A 39 4.87 -14.44 -5.83
C LYS A 39 4.83 -15.97 -5.85
N GLU A 40 4.24 -16.56 -6.90
CA GLU A 40 4.09 -18.02 -7.00
C GLU A 40 5.44 -18.75 -7.04
N LEU A 41 6.46 -18.18 -7.69
CA LEU A 41 7.80 -18.77 -7.74
C LEU A 41 8.50 -18.72 -6.39
N VAL A 42 8.40 -17.61 -5.67
CA VAL A 42 8.97 -17.46 -4.32
C VAL A 42 8.24 -18.38 -3.32
N GLU A 43 6.91 -18.49 -3.38
CA GLU A 43 6.15 -19.45 -2.58
C GLU A 43 6.63 -20.90 -2.81
N ASN A 44 6.89 -21.27 -4.06
CA ASN A 44 7.43 -22.60 -4.38
C ASN A 44 8.85 -22.81 -3.82
N SER A 45 9.70 -21.79 -3.86
CA SER A 45 11.05 -21.84 -3.29
C SER A 45 11.02 -21.99 -1.77
N ILE A 46 10.11 -21.27 -1.08
CA ILE A 46 9.92 -21.40 0.37
C ILE A 46 9.41 -22.81 0.70
N ASP A 47 8.40 -23.30 -0.02
CA ASP A 47 7.85 -24.66 0.17
C ASP A 47 8.89 -25.76 -0.12
N ALA A 48 9.89 -25.47 -0.97
CA ALA A 48 11.03 -26.37 -1.22
C ALA A 48 12.10 -26.34 -0.11
N GLY A 49 11.87 -25.60 0.98
CA GLY A 49 12.80 -25.46 2.10
C GLY A 49 14.04 -24.63 1.79
N ALA A 50 13.96 -23.70 0.86
CA ALA A 50 15.08 -22.84 0.53
C ALA A 50 15.46 -21.92 1.69
N THR A 51 16.75 -21.76 1.92
CA THR A 51 17.33 -20.79 2.86
C THR A 51 17.91 -19.56 2.15
N HIS A 52 18.02 -19.61 0.83
CA HIS A 52 18.46 -18.49 0.00
C HIS A 52 17.64 -18.45 -1.27
N ILE A 53 17.01 -17.30 -1.54
CA ILE A 53 16.19 -17.04 -2.72
C ILE A 53 16.69 -15.75 -3.38
N ALA A 54 17.16 -15.88 -4.64
CA ALA A 54 17.59 -14.75 -5.45
C ALA A 54 16.60 -14.47 -6.57
N ILE A 55 16.13 -13.23 -6.66
CA ILE A 55 15.15 -12.76 -7.62
C ILE A 55 15.80 -11.69 -8.50
N GLU A 56 15.72 -11.85 -9.82
CA GLU A 56 16.19 -10.88 -10.80
C GLU A 56 15.05 -10.55 -11.77
N VAL A 57 14.80 -9.26 -11.98
CA VAL A 57 13.69 -8.77 -12.82
C VAL A 57 14.20 -7.65 -13.72
N ALA A 58 13.78 -7.67 -14.98
CA ALA A 58 14.05 -6.59 -15.91
C ALA A 58 12.76 -6.07 -16.57
N GLN A 59 12.70 -4.75 -16.74
CA GLN A 59 11.58 -4.02 -17.33
C GLN A 59 10.22 -4.38 -16.67
N GLY A 60 10.18 -4.31 -15.34
CA GLY A 60 8.95 -4.62 -14.59
C GLY A 60 8.52 -6.08 -14.70
N GLY A 61 9.41 -6.99 -15.13
CA GLY A 61 9.11 -8.41 -15.32
C GLY A 61 8.50 -8.77 -16.68
N LEU A 62 8.40 -7.83 -17.60
CA LEU A 62 7.84 -8.08 -18.93
C LEU A 62 8.81 -8.83 -19.85
N THR A 63 10.11 -8.53 -19.72
CA THR A 63 11.14 -9.16 -20.56
C THR A 63 11.80 -10.33 -19.87
N PHE A 64 12.02 -10.22 -18.56
CA PHE A 64 12.79 -11.20 -17.82
C PHE A 64 12.39 -11.21 -16.34
N ILE A 65 12.12 -12.42 -15.82
CA ILE A 65 12.00 -12.73 -14.39
C ILE A 65 12.80 -14.00 -14.15
N ARG A 66 13.69 -14.00 -13.17
CA ARG A 66 14.41 -15.18 -12.71
C ARG A 66 14.30 -15.32 -11.21
N VAL A 67 13.89 -16.50 -10.74
CA VAL A 67 13.91 -16.87 -9.33
C VAL A 67 14.80 -18.09 -9.19
N SER A 68 15.80 -17.99 -8.33
CA SER A 68 16.76 -19.07 -8.05
C SER A 68 16.80 -19.34 -6.57
N ASP A 69 16.74 -20.59 -6.18
CA ASP A 69 16.75 -21.04 -4.80
C ASP A 69 17.78 -22.18 -4.57
N ASN A 70 18.06 -22.44 -3.31
CA ASN A 70 18.88 -23.57 -2.85
C ASN A 70 18.04 -24.64 -2.13
N GLY A 71 16.77 -24.79 -2.47
CA GLY A 71 15.86 -25.78 -1.91
C GLY A 71 16.17 -27.22 -2.34
N CYS A 72 15.23 -28.12 -2.09
CA CYS A 72 15.43 -29.56 -2.36
C CYS A 72 15.61 -29.92 -3.84
N GLY A 73 15.28 -29.02 -4.78
CA GLY A 73 15.33 -29.28 -6.22
C GLY A 73 14.21 -30.19 -6.71
N ILE A 74 14.19 -30.44 -8.03
CA ILE A 74 13.21 -31.27 -8.75
C ILE A 74 13.97 -32.32 -9.55
N ALA A 75 13.60 -33.59 -9.42
CA ALA A 75 14.19 -34.68 -10.19
C ALA A 75 13.90 -34.54 -11.70
N ALA A 76 14.84 -34.96 -12.55
CA ALA A 76 14.74 -34.81 -14.00
C ALA A 76 13.45 -35.41 -14.58
N GLU A 77 13.01 -36.55 -14.05
CA GLU A 77 11.81 -37.24 -14.47
C GLU A 77 10.53 -36.47 -14.13
N SER A 78 10.56 -35.66 -13.07
CA SER A 78 9.43 -34.89 -12.57
C SER A 78 9.34 -33.47 -13.17
N MET A 79 10.39 -32.98 -13.86
CA MET A 79 10.43 -31.61 -14.37
C MET A 79 9.32 -31.33 -15.39
N ALA A 80 9.11 -32.24 -16.36
CA ALA A 80 8.05 -32.08 -17.35
C ALA A 80 6.66 -32.18 -16.70
N LEU A 81 6.50 -33.06 -15.70
CA LEU A 81 5.26 -33.24 -14.95
C LEU A 81 4.89 -31.99 -14.16
N ALA A 82 5.86 -31.24 -13.64
CA ALA A 82 5.62 -29.99 -12.89
C ALA A 82 4.88 -28.92 -13.71
N PHE A 83 4.90 -29.01 -15.04
CA PHE A 83 4.14 -28.12 -15.95
C PHE A 83 2.80 -28.71 -16.40
N HIS A 84 2.39 -29.86 -15.88
CA HIS A 84 1.05 -30.40 -16.08
C HIS A 84 0.08 -29.82 -15.06
N ARG A 85 -1.15 -29.53 -15.48
CA ARG A 85 -2.21 -29.06 -14.59
C ARG A 85 -2.54 -30.09 -13.53
N PHE A 86 -2.79 -29.58 -12.32
CA PHE A 86 -3.11 -30.41 -11.14
C PHE A 86 -1.99 -31.36 -10.72
N ALA A 87 -0.78 -31.22 -11.27
CA ALA A 87 0.39 -31.91 -10.78
C ALA A 87 0.96 -31.16 -9.58
N THR A 88 0.96 -31.80 -8.41
CA THR A 88 1.47 -31.24 -7.16
C THR A 88 2.12 -32.34 -6.33
N SER A 89 3.19 -32.00 -5.62
CA SER A 89 3.81 -32.83 -4.60
C SER A 89 3.30 -32.50 -3.17
N LYS A 90 2.39 -31.53 -3.04
CA LYS A 90 2.02 -30.90 -1.76
C LYS A 90 0.70 -31.43 -1.18
N LEU A 91 -0.11 -32.13 -1.98
CA LEU A 91 -1.37 -32.76 -1.58
C LEU A 91 -1.41 -34.17 -2.15
N ALA A 92 -1.84 -35.14 -1.36
CA ALA A 92 -2.02 -36.52 -1.79
C ALA A 92 -3.48 -37.00 -1.65
N CYS A 93 -4.25 -36.42 -0.73
CA CYS A 93 -5.62 -36.82 -0.44
C CYS A 93 -6.53 -35.60 -0.19
N ALA A 94 -7.84 -35.82 -0.09
CA ALA A 94 -8.80 -34.74 0.14
C ALA A 94 -8.69 -34.12 1.54
N GLU A 95 -8.28 -34.91 2.51
CA GLU A 95 -8.07 -34.49 3.89
C GLU A 95 -6.93 -33.47 4.05
N ASP A 96 -5.95 -33.48 3.12
CA ASP A 96 -4.85 -32.50 3.11
C ASP A 96 -5.38 -31.07 2.80
N LEU A 97 -6.54 -30.94 2.16
CA LEU A 97 -7.18 -29.65 1.88
C LEU A 97 -7.70 -28.96 3.15
N GLU A 98 -7.97 -29.74 4.19
CA GLU A 98 -8.41 -29.20 5.49
C GLU A 98 -7.23 -28.72 6.36
N ARG A 99 -5.98 -29.14 6.01
CA ARG A 99 -4.77 -28.85 6.77
C ARG A 99 -3.64 -28.32 5.89
N ILE A 100 -3.90 -27.25 5.15
CA ILE A 100 -2.92 -26.66 4.22
C ILE A 100 -1.80 -25.98 5.02
N VAL A 101 -0.62 -26.59 5.04
CA VAL A 101 0.60 -26.04 5.67
C VAL A 101 1.47 -25.30 4.64
N THR A 102 1.45 -25.73 3.38
CA THR A 102 2.25 -25.14 2.30
C THR A 102 1.63 -23.85 1.76
N LEU A 103 2.45 -22.93 1.23
CA LEU A 103 1.98 -21.69 0.61
C LEU A 103 1.24 -21.94 -0.71
N GLY A 104 1.76 -22.82 -1.56
CA GLY A 104 1.12 -23.30 -2.79
C GLY A 104 0.56 -24.71 -2.63
N PHE A 105 -0.53 -25.05 -3.32
CA PHE A 105 -1.14 -26.41 -3.27
C PHE A 105 -1.90 -26.83 -4.52
N ARG A 106 -2.30 -25.91 -5.42
CA ARG A 106 -3.24 -26.19 -6.53
C ARG A 106 -2.63 -26.87 -7.74
N GLY A 107 -1.29 -26.88 -7.90
CA GLY A 107 -0.63 -27.45 -9.08
C GLY A 107 -0.96 -26.71 -10.39
N GLU A 108 -1.28 -25.40 -10.33
CA GLU A 108 -1.69 -24.60 -11.47
C GLU A 108 -0.74 -23.44 -11.82
N ALA A 109 0.19 -23.07 -10.92
CA ALA A 109 1.06 -21.92 -11.10
C ALA A 109 2.02 -22.09 -12.29
N LEU A 110 2.83 -23.14 -12.30
CA LEU A 110 3.81 -23.38 -13.36
C LEU A 110 3.16 -23.58 -14.75
N PRO A 111 2.11 -24.41 -14.92
CA PRO A 111 1.40 -24.51 -16.19
C PRO A 111 0.78 -23.17 -16.64
N SER A 112 0.28 -22.36 -15.73
CA SER A 112 -0.29 -21.05 -16.04
C SER A 112 0.77 -20.05 -16.49
N ILE A 113 1.96 -20.05 -15.88
CA ILE A 113 3.10 -19.22 -16.30
C ILE A 113 3.57 -19.65 -17.70
N ALA A 114 3.73 -20.96 -17.95
CA ALA A 114 4.18 -21.49 -19.23
C ALA A 114 3.18 -21.23 -20.39
N ALA A 115 1.89 -21.08 -20.09
CA ALA A 115 0.87 -20.72 -21.08
C ALA A 115 0.96 -19.25 -21.55
N VAL A 116 1.58 -18.36 -20.79
CA VAL A 116 1.63 -16.92 -21.06
C VAL A 116 3.04 -16.37 -21.29
N ALA A 117 4.08 -17.21 -21.14
CA ALA A 117 5.48 -16.85 -21.26
C ALA A 117 6.33 -18.00 -21.79
N ASP A 118 7.56 -17.72 -22.19
CA ASP A 118 8.59 -18.73 -22.38
C ASP A 118 9.26 -19.02 -21.04
N VAL A 119 9.51 -20.29 -20.73
CA VAL A 119 10.02 -20.72 -19.43
C VAL A 119 11.24 -21.60 -19.60
N GLU A 120 12.28 -21.31 -18.81
CA GLU A 120 13.45 -22.17 -18.66
C GLU A 120 13.59 -22.57 -17.20
N MET A 121 13.66 -23.85 -16.93
CA MET A 121 13.88 -24.41 -15.61
C MET A 121 15.18 -25.20 -15.59
N VAL A 122 16.03 -24.90 -14.63
CA VAL A 122 17.22 -25.70 -14.31
C VAL A 122 17.09 -26.14 -12.85
N SER A 123 17.16 -27.42 -12.59
CA SER A 123 17.00 -27.93 -11.23
C SER A 123 17.92 -29.10 -10.95
N ARG A 124 18.44 -29.16 -9.73
CA ARG A 124 19.30 -30.25 -9.24
C ARG A 124 18.94 -30.62 -7.81
N PRO A 125 18.38 -31.79 -7.55
CA PRO A 125 18.27 -32.33 -6.20
C PRO A 125 19.65 -32.72 -5.64
N ALA A 126 19.74 -32.87 -4.31
CA ALA A 126 21.02 -33.08 -3.62
C ALA A 126 21.71 -34.42 -4.00
N ASP A 127 20.95 -35.43 -4.34
CA ASP A 127 21.39 -36.77 -4.74
C ASP A 127 21.77 -36.90 -6.23
N ALA A 128 21.46 -35.88 -7.05
CA ALA A 128 21.79 -35.88 -8.47
C ALA A 128 23.22 -35.34 -8.73
N GLN A 129 23.94 -36.00 -9.64
CA GLN A 129 25.31 -35.56 -10.04
C GLN A 129 25.30 -34.34 -10.96
N ALA A 130 24.26 -34.19 -11.79
CA ALA A 130 24.10 -33.08 -12.74
C ALA A 130 22.71 -32.46 -12.60
N ALA A 131 22.60 -31.18 -12.91
CA ALA A 131 21.30 -30.51 -13.02
C ALA A 131 20.58 -30.91 -14.30
N ALA A 132 19.29 -31.04 -14.25
CA ALA A 132 18.43 -31.16 -15.43
C ALA A 132 17.97 -29.76 -15.89
N MET A 133 17.81 -29.59 -17.19
CA MET A 133 17.33 -28.38 -17.85
C MET A 133 16.13 -28.72 -18.73
N LEU A 134 15.09 -27.89 -18.64
CA LEU A 134 13.89 -27.96 -19.46
C LEU A 134 13.51 -26.56 -19.92
N ARG A 135 13.33 -26.38 -21.23
CA ARG A 135 12.85 -25.14 -21.82
C ARG A 135 11.52 -25.35 -22.51
N LEU A 136 10.57 -24.47 -22.21
CA LEU A 136 9.24 -24.47 -22.82
C LEU A 136 9.02 -23.17 -23.58
N VAL A 137 8.44 -23.28 -24.75
CA VAL A 137 7.94 -22.18 -25.57
C VAL A 137 6.48 -22.46 -25.88
N ASP A 138 5.61 -21.48 -25.56
CA ASP A 138 4.15 -21.64 -25.76
C ASP A 138 3.59 -22.87 -25.02
N GLY A 139 4.09 -23.14 -23.81
CA GLY A 139 3.69 -24.29 -22.99
C GLY A 139 4.16 -25.66 -23.52
N LYS A 140 4.99 -25.71 -24.57
CA LYS A 140 5.50 -26.96 -25.15
C LYS A 140 6.99 -27.10 -24.90
N PRO A 141 7.46 -28.29 -24.49
CA PRO A 141 8.89 -28.57 -24.36
C PRO A 141 9.57 -28.43 -25.74
N VAL A 142 10.62 -27.61 -25.82
CA VAL A 142 11.43 -27.41 -27.03
C VAL A 142 12.86 -27.90 -26.84
N GLU A 143 13.35 -27.92 -25.59
CA GLU A 143 14.70 -28.37 -25.27
C GLU A 143 14.72 -29.03 -23.90
N GLN A 144 15.40 -30.16 -23.81
CA GLN A 144 15.62 -30.87 -22.57
C GLN A 144 17.05 -31.42 -22.54
N GLY A 145 17.74 -31.27 -21.43
CA GLY A 145 19.13 -31.68 -21.33
C GLY A 145 19.66 -31.64 -19.91
N SER A 146 20.99 -31.71 -19.79
CA SER A 146 21.72 -31.55 -18.54
C SER A 146 22.49 -30.25 -18.51
N SER A 147 22.64 -29.68 -17.32
CA SER A 147 23.35 -28.41 -17.08
C SER A 147 24.23 -28.52 -15.84
N ALA A 148 25.21 -27.63 -15.70
CA ALA A 148 25.95 -27.48 -14.46
C ALA A 148 25.28 -26.42 -13.59
N ALA A 149 24.69 -26.83 -12.46
CA ALA A 149 24.11 -25.93 -11.49
C ALA A 149 24.32 -26.43 -10.05
N ALA A 150 24.23 -25.53 -9.09
CA ALA A 150 24.17 -25.86 -7.67
C ALA A 150 22.87 -26.61 -7.33
N VAL A 151 22.81 -27.22 -6.14
CA VAL A 151 21.57 -27.81 -5.59
C VAL A 151 20.51 -26.72 -5.46
N GLY A 152 19.26 -27.04 -5.86
CA GLY A 152 18.13 -26.11 -5.85
C GLY A 152 17.48 -25.98 -7.22
N THR A 153 16.68 -24.94 -7.41
CA THR A 153 15.96 -24.67 -8.65
C THR A 153 16.19 -23.24 -9.10
N ALA A 154 16.40 -23.05 -10.40
CA ALA A 154 16.40 -21.75 -11.07
C ALA A 154 15.32 -21.78 -12.16
N LEU A 155 14.34 -20.88 -12.09
CA LEU A 155 13.28 -20.72 -13.04
C LEU A 155 13.34 -19.34 -13.67
N THR A 156 13.48 -19.31 -15.00
CA THR A 156 13.54 -18.08 -15.80
C THR A 156 12.29 -17.98 -16.64
N VAL A 157 11.60 -16.85 -16.55
CA VAL A 157 10.40 -16.51 -17.34
C VAL A 157 10.77 -15.38 -18.29
N LEU A 158 10.53 -15.60 -19.56
CA LEU A 158 10.88 -14.67 -20.64
C LEU A 158 9.63 -14.25 -21.41
N HIS A 159 9.62 -13.00 -21.88
CA HIS A 159 8.59 -12.49 -22.79
C HIS A 159 7.15 -12.62 -22.24
N LEU A 160 6.96 -12.32 -20.95
CA LEU A 160 5.66 -12.43 -20.30
C LEU A 160 4.61 -11.61 -21.07
N PHE A 161 3.47 -12.24 -21.39
CA PHE A 161 2.36 -11.69 -22.16
C PHE A 161 2.70 -11.23 -23.60
N ALA A 162 3.86 -11.59 -24.16
CA ALA A 162 4.22 -11.17 -25.51
C ALA A 162 3.18 -11.62 -26.56
N ARG A 163 2.54 -12.77 -26.35
CA ARG A 163 1.50 -13.32 -27.21
C ARG A 163 0.09 -12.85 -26.85
N GLN A 164 -0.06 -11.95 -25.87
CA GLN A 164 -1.34 -11.46 -25.36
C GLN A 164 -1.37 -9.92 -25.36
N PRO A 165 -1.44 -9.26 -26.53
CA PRO A 165 -1.32 -7.80 -26.64
C PRO A 165 -2.40 -7.05 -25.86
N ALA A 166 -3.60 -7.62 -25.73
CA ALA A 166 -4.67 -7.03 -24.92
C ALA A 166 -4.27 -6.93 -23.44
N ARG A 167 -3.72 -8.01 -22.85
CA ARG A 167 -3.24 -8.00 -21.46
C ARG A 167 -2.08 -7.04 -21.24
N ARG A 168 -1.12 -7.03 -22.19
CA ARG A 168 0.04 -6.15 -22.10
C ARG A 168 -0.36 -4.66 -22.03
N LYS A 169 -1.48 -4.27 -22.64
CA LYS A 169 -2.01 -2.90 -22.58
C LYS A 169 -2.57 -2.51 -21.20
N PHE A 170 -2.99 -3.49 -20.40
CA PHE A 170 -3.50 -3.25 -19.04
C PHE A 170 -2.43 -3.30 -17.96
N LEU A 171 -1.18 -3.60 -18.33
CA LEU A 171 -0.08 -3.58 -17.38
C LEU A 171 0.38 -2.14 -17.14
N ARG A 172 0.90 -1.92 -15.96
CA ARG A 172 1.41 -0.63 -15.54
C ARG A 172 2.78 -0.35 -16.17
N ALA A 173 3.27 0.87 -16.03
CA ALA A 173 4.65 1.19 -16.40
C ALA A 173 5.65 0.34 -15.60
N PRO A 174 6.84 -0.02 -16.19
CA PRO A 174 7.80 -0.88 -15.53
C PRO A 174 8.19 -0.48 -14.10
N PRO A 175 8.37 0.80 -13.73
CA PRO A 175 8.63 1.19 -12.35
C PRO A 175 7.50 0.82 -11.38
N ALA A 176 6.24 0.91 -11.82
CA ALA A 176 5.10 0.56 -10.98
C ALA A 176 4.96 -0.97 -10.80
N GLU A 177 5.33 -1.78 -11.79
CA GLU A 177 5.42 -3.24 -11.64
C GLU A 177 6.60 -3.63 -10.73
N ASN A 178 7.77 -2.97 -10.88
CA ASN A 178 8.92 -3.14 -9.97
C ASN A 178 8.54 -2.84 -8.52
N HIS A 179 7.80 -1.75 -8.28
CA HIS A 179 7.28 -1.40 -6.96
C HIS A 179 6.40 -2.51 -6.35
N GLN A 180 5.48 -3.10 -7.14
CA GLN A 180 4.65 -4.20 -6.68
C GLN A 180 5.47 -5.45 -6.34
N ILE A 181 6.49 -5.75 -7.14
CA ILE A 181 7.41 -6.85 -6.89
C ILE A 181 8.21 -6.60 -5.60
N ALA A 182 8.79 -5.41 -5.44
CA ALA A 182 9.53 -5.05 -4.23
C ALA A 182 8.66 -5.15 -2.97
N MET A 183 7.41 -4.69 -3.03
CA MET A 183 6.44 -4.78 -1.94
C MET A 183 6.17 -6.24 -1.56
N ILE A 184 5.90 -7.12 -2.52
CA ILE A 184 5.63 -8.54 -2.27
C ILE A 184 6.86 -9.22 -1.64
N ILE A 185 8.06 -9.00 -2.18
CA ILE A 185 9.28 -9.60 -1.64
C ILE A 185 9.61 -9.07 -0.23
N SER A 186 9.33 -7.79 0.04
CA SER A 186 9.44 -7.24 1.40
C SER A 186 8.52 -7.96 2.39
N GLN A 187 7.28 -8.29 1.99
CA GLN A 187 6.37 -9.06 2.85
C GLN A 187 6.90 -10.48 3.14
N TYR A 188 7.47 -11.17 2.13
CA TYR A 188 8.09 -12.49 2.37
C TYR A 188 9.34 -12.38 3.24
N ALA A 189 10.15 -11.35 3.07
CA ALA A 189 11.31 -11.11 3.92
C ALA A 189 10.93 -10.92 5.40
N LEU A 190 9.82 -10.22 5.67
CA LEU A 190 9.27 -10.04 7.03
C LEU A 190 8.62 -11.31 7.58
N ALA A 191 7.98 -12.13 6.73
CA ALA A 191 7.34 -13.38 7.15
C ALA A 191 8.35 -14.52 7.39
N TYR A 192 9.49 -14.51 6.71
CA TYR A 192 10.52 -15.56 6.70
C TYR A 192 11.91 -14.98 6.95
N PRO A 193 12.17 -14.40 8.15
CA PRO A 193 13.44 -13.74 8.45
C PRO A 193 14.64 -14.70 8.44
N GLU A 194 14.44 -16.01 8.51
CA GLU A 194 15.47 -17.05 8.37
C GLU A 194 15.85 -17.33 6.92
N VAL A 195 15.10 -16.83 5.94
CA VAL A 195 15.42 -16.97 4.53
C VAL A 195 16.16 -15.71 4.06
N ARG A 196 17.29 -15.90 3.40
CA ARG A 196 18.03 -14.83 2.76
C ARG A 196 17.40 -14.49 1.42
N PHE A 197 16.80 -13.31 1.29
CA PHE A 197 16.28 -12.78 0.04
C PHE A 197 17.28 -11.81 -0.61
N SER A 198 17.40 -11.92 -1.93
CA SER A 198 18.14 -10.97 -2.76
C SER A 198 17.27 -10.58 -3.96
N LEU A 199 16.87 -9.32 -4.03
CA LEU A 199 16.06 -8.79 -5.13
C LEU A 199 16.88 -7.79 -5.95
N LYS A 200 17.01 -8.06 -7.26
CA LYS A 200 17.59 -7.14 -8.23
C LYS A 200 16.51 -6.70 -9.22
N LEU A 201 16.36 -5.39 -9.38
CA LEU A 201 15.45 -4.76 -10.32
C LEU A 201 16.25 -3.94 -11.33
N ASP A 202 16.11 -4.25 -12.60
CA ASP A 202 16.85 -3.56 -13.69
C ASP A 202 18.36 -3.47 -13.42
N GLY A 203 18.95 -4.54 -12.89
CA GLY A 203 20.38 -4.67 -12.58
C GLY A 203 20.83 -4.06 -11.24
N ARG A 204 19.96 -3.34 -10.53
CA ARG A 204 20.23 -2.75 -9.20
C ARG A 204 19.76 -3.67 -8.08
N GLN A 205 20.50 -3.68 -6.98
CA GLN A 205 20.09 -4.36 -5.75
C GLN A 205 19.00 -3.53 -5.05
N ALA A 206 17.74 -4.02 -5.07
CA ALA A 206 16.61 -3.33 -4.43
C ALA A 206 16.40 -3.81 -2.98
N LEU A 207 16.63 -5.10 -2.69
CA LEU A 207 16.51 -5.65 -1.33
C LEU A 207 17.56 -6.74 -1.13
N ALA A 208 18.19 -6.75 0.05
CA ALA A 208 19.03 -7.85 0.51
C ALA A 208 18.78 -8.08 2.00
N THR A 209 18.43 -9.32 2.40
CA THR A 209 18.30 -9.70 3.80
C THR A 209 19.41 -10.66 4.22
N THR A 210 19.69 -10.72 5.51
CA THR A 210 20.75 -11.58 6.07
C THR A 210 20.35 -13.05 6.15
N GLY A 211 19.06 -13.35 6.35
CA GLY A 211 18.59 -14.69 6.65
C GLY A 211 18.97 -15.16 8.07
N SER A 212 19.12 -14.22 9.01
CA SER A 212 19.56 -14.49 10.39
C SER A 212 18.49 -15.15 11.28
N GLY A 213 17.24 -15.17 10.86
CA GLY A 213 16.08 -15.56 11.69
C GLY A 213 15.58 -14.45 12.60
N SER A 214 16.22 -13.29 12.62
CA SER A 214 15.79 -12.13 13.40
C SER A 214 14.80 -11.28 12.62
N LEU A 215 13.58 -11.10 13.16
CA LEU A 215 12.59 -10.20 12.57
C LEU A 215 13.09 -8.75 12.56
N THR A 216 13.87 -8.35 13.58
CA THR A 216 14.46 -7.00 13.64
C THR A 216 15.43 -6.75 12.48
N ASP A 217 16.26 -7.74 12.11
CA ASP A 217 17.16 -7.63 10.96
C ASP A 217 16.38 -7.56 9.63
N ALA A 218 15.29 -8.32 9.53
CA ALA A 218 14.41 -8.24 8.37
C ALA A 218 13.72 -6.86 8.26
N VAL A 219 13.26 -6.31 9.38
CA VAL A 219 12.70 -4.94 9.43
C VAL A 219 13.76 -3.90 9.08
N ALA A 220 15.01 -4.06 9.53
CA ALA A 220 16.10 -3.16 9.17
C ALA A 220 16.38 -3.16 7.65
N ALA A 221 16.33 -4.33 7.02
CA ALA A 221 16.51 -4.45 5.56
C ALA A 221 15.33 -3.84 4.77
N VAL A 222 14.09 -3.92 5.30
CA VAL A 222 12.88 -3.48 4.60
C VAL A 222 12.52 -2.02 4.91
N HIS A 223 12.57 -1.61 6.17
CA HIS A 223 12.11 -0.29 6.64
C HIS A 223 13.24 0.65 7.06
N GLY A 224 14.46 0.16 7.13
CA GLY A 224 15.64 0.92 7.56
C GLY A 224 16.06 0.60 9.00
N PRO A 225 17.37 0.79 9.31
CA PRO A 225 17.95 0.44 10.61
C PRO A 225 17.37 1.25 11.77
N ASP A 226 17.11 2.55 11.56
CA ASP A 226 16.59 3.45 12.60
C ASP A 226 15.20 3.02 13.08
N ILE A 227 14.32 2.64 12.14
CA ILE A 227 12.99 2.13 12.47
C ILE A 227 13.13 0.82 13.24
N ALA A 228 13.95 -0.12 12.73
CA ALA A 228 14.14 -1.41 13.35
C ALA A 228 14.68 -1.31 14.79
N ALA A 229 15.62 -0.41 15.05
CA ALA A 229 16.20 -0.18 16.37
C ALA A 229 15.19 0.37 17.40
N ALA A 230 14.17 1.08 16.94
CA ALA A 230 13.14 1.66 17.80
C ALA A 230 11.92 0.76 17.98
N MET A 231 11.78 -0.34 17.21
CA MET A 231 10.60 -1.22 17.28
C MET A 231 10.50 -1.94 18.63
N LEU A 232 9.28 -2.02 19.13
CA LEU A 232 8.91 -2.68 20.38
C LEU A 232 8.50 -4.12 20.10
N SER A 233 9.03 -5.07 20.89
CA SER A 233 8.67 -6.49 20.75
C SER A 233 7.27 -6.75 21.34
N ILE A 234 6.44 -7.45 20.59
CA ILE A 234 5.08 -7.82 20.97
C ILE A 234 4.95 -9.33 21.06
N ARG A 235 4.38 -9.79 22.16
CA ARG A 235 4.02 -11.20 22.36
C ARG A 235 2.77 -11.30 23.22
N TRP A 236 1.79 -12.06 22.74
CA TRP A 236 0.59 -12.42 23.50
C TRP A 236 0.20 -13.87 23.17
N PRO A 237 -0.18 -14.71 24.16
CA PRO A 237 -0.22 -14.38 25.58
C PRO A 237 1.18 -14.20 26.18
N PRO A 238 1.27 -13.59 27.37
CA PRO A 238 2.52 -13.54 28.14
C PRO A 238 3.11 -14.92 28.35
N ALA A 239 4.42 -14.99 28.57
CA ALA A 239 5.11 -16.27 28.75
C ALA A 239 4.53 -17.06 29.94
N GLY A 240 4.12 -18.30 29.69
CA GLY A 240 3.53 -19.19 30.68
C GLY A 240 2.01 -19.30 30.65
N GLU A 241 1.32 -18.47 29.87
CA GLU A 241 -0.12 -18.57 29.64
C GLU A 241 -0.41 -19.34 28.35
N SER A 242 -1.49 -20.15 28.36
CA SER A 242 -1.96 -20.88 27.18
C SER A 242 -3.14 -20.15 26.54
N ALA A 243 -3.11 -20.01 25.22
CA ALA A 243 -4.22 -19.44 24.46
C ALA A 243 -4.45 -20.23 23.16
N ALA A 244 -5.63 -20.05 22.55
CA ALA A 244 -5.99 -20.72 21.29
C ALA A 244 -5.17 -20.22 20.08
N PHE A 245 -4.47 -19.09 20.23
CA PHE A 245 -3.61 -18.48 19.21
C PHE A 245 -2.51 -17.66 19.87
N LEU A 246 -1.41 -17.46 19.15
CA LEU A 246 -0.27 -16.65 19.57
C LEU A 246 -0.18 -15.41 18.66
N VAL A 247 -0.01 -14.24 19.25
CA VAL A 247 0.34 -13.00 18.54
C VAL A 247 1.79 -12.68 18.84
N SER A 248 2.59 -12.49 17.82
CA SER A 248 4.00 -12.10 17.95
C SER A 248 4.35 -11.05 16.89
N GLY A 249 5.36 -10.25 17.14
CA GLY A 249 5.80 -9.29 16.15
C GLY A 249 6.52 -8.07 16.73
N LEU A 250 6.56 -7.02 15.93
CA LEU A 250 7.19 -5.75 16.26
C LEU A 250 6.23 -4.60 15.93
N ALA A 251 6.18 -3.56 16.79
CA ALA A 251 5.44 -2.33 16.51
C ALA A 251 6.26 -1.10 16.90
N ALA A 252 6.15 -0.03 16.12
CA ALA A 252 6.89 1.19 16.37
C ALA A 252 6.28 2.01 17.53
N PRO A 253 7.09 2.75 18.31
CA PRO A 253 6.57 3.71 19.27
C PRO A 253 5.82 4.85 18.56
N PRO A 254 4.90 5.57 19.25
CA PRO A 254 4.01 6.57 18.65
C PRO A 254 4.70 7.70 17.89
N HIS A 255 5.93 8.07 18.27
CA HIS A 255 6.68 9.13 17.59
C HIS A 255 7.15 8.70 16.19
N LEU A 256 7.25 7.40 15.92
CA LEU A 256 7.54 6.84 14.60
C LEU A 256 6.23 6.39 13.93
N SER A 257 5.66 7.26 13.13
CA SER A 257 4.41 7.00 12.42
C SER A 257 4.52 7.43 10.95
N ARG A 258 3.63 6.95 10.11
CA ARG A 258 3.60 7.24 8.67
C ARG A 258 2.25 7.80 8.25
N ALA A 259 2.20 8.51 7.12
CA ALA A 259 0.95 8.99 6.53
C ALA A 259 0.17 7.84 5.87
N SER A 260 0.82 6.73 5.57
CA SER A 260 0.31 5.57 4.85
C SER A 260 0.05 4.37 5.77
N ARG A 261 -1.05 3.63 5.49
CA ARG A 261 -1.37 2.34 6.13
C ARG A 261 -0.50 1.19 5.63
N GLY A 262 0.23 1.37 4.54
CA GLY A 262 1.06 0.33 3.91
C GLY A 262 2.22 -0.18 4.77
N TYR A 263 2.46 0.40 5.94
CA TYR A 263 3.47 -0.01 6.91
C TYR A 263 2.94 -0.98 7.99
N VAL A 264 1.69 -1.36 7.91
CA VAL A 264 1.13 -2.42 8.75
C VAL A 264 1.17 -3.72 7.96
N SER A 265 2.10 -4.61 8.32
CA SER A 265 2.22 -5.96 7.76
C SER A 265 1.62 -6.97 8.72
N LEU A 266 0.60 -7.70 8.26
CA LEU A 266 -0.11 -8.69 9.07
C LEU A 266 0.02 -10.06 8.41
N PHE A 267 0.41 -11.05 9.23
CA PHE A 267 0.56 -12.43 8.81
C PHE A 267 -0.32 -13.34 9.66
N VAL A 268 -0.88 -14.38 9.04
CA VAL A 268 -1.56 -15.50 9.70
C VAL A 268 -0.85 -16.78 9.30
N ASN A 269 -0.26 -17.47 10.26
CA ASN A 269 0.61 -18.62 10.02
C ASN A 269 1.66 -18.30 8.92
N ARG A 270 2.30 -17.11 9.04
CA ARG A 270 3.33 -16.58 8.13
C ARG A 270 2.83 -16.26 6.70
N ARG A 271 1.52 -16.36 6.42
CA ARG A 271 0.91 -15.89 5.18
C ARG A 271 0.55 -14.42 5.30
N TRP A 272 0.97 -13.62 4.36
CA TRP A 272 0.57 -12.22 4.30
C TRP A 272 -0.93 -12.08 4.04
N VAL A 273 -1.62 -11.35 4.91
CA VAL A 273 -3.07 -11.20 4.90
C VAL A 273 -3.44 -9.73 4.88
N GLN A 274 -4.41 -9.38 4.03
CA GLN A 274 -4.99 -8.03 3.95
C GLN A 274 -6.37 -8.03 4.63
N SER A 275 -6.40 -7.89 5.95
CA SER A 275 -7.64 -7.76 6.73
C SER A 275 -7.81 -6.33 7.22
N ARG A 276 -8.81 -5.61 6.69
CA ARG A 276 -9.15 -4.26 7.15
C ARG A 276 -9.46 -4.23 8.64
N ARG A 277 -10.14 -5.26 9.15
CA ARG A 277 -10.55 -5.37 10.53
C ARG A 277 -9.36 -5.55 11.48
N LEU A 278 -8.44 -6.45 11.16
CA LEU A 278 -7.26 -6.67 11.99
C LEU A 278 -6.25 -5.51 11.89
N THR A 279 -6.15 -4.88 10.72
CA THR A 279 -5.39 -3.62 10.59
C THR A 279 -5.98 -2.52 11.47
N TYR A 280 -7.31 -2.41 11.51
CA TYR A 280 -7.99 -1.45 12.40
C TYR A 280 -7.75 -1.77 13.88
N ALA A 281 -7.65 -3.05 14.29
CA ALA A 281 -7.29 -3.42 15.67
C ALA A 281 -5.92 -2.88 16.08
N ILE A 282 -4.94 -2.91 15.16
CA ILE A 282 -3.61 -2.34 15.38
C ILE A 282 -3.70 -0.81 15.45
N GLU A 283 -4.41 -0.16 14.53
CA GLU A 283 -4.60 1.30 14.55
C GLU A 283 -5.29 1.77 15.84
N GLU A 284 -6.34 1.05 16.29
CA GLU A 284 -7.08 1.34 17.51
C GLU A 284 -6.21 1.22 18.77
N ALA A 285 -5.21 0.32 18.75
CA ALA A 285 -4.24 0.24 19.84
C ALA A 285 -3.44 1.52 20.04
N TYR A 286 -3.31 2.35 19.00
CA TYR A 286 -2.65 3.65 19.05
C TYR A 286 -3.63 4.81 19.23
N SER A 287 -4.90 4.56 19.46
CA SER A 287 -5.92 5.60 19.66
C SER A 287 -5.51 6.57 20.78
N GLY A 288 -5.55 7.87 20.49
CA GLY A 288 -5.09 8.94 21.38
C GLY A 288 -3.56 9.11 21.51
N LEU A 289 -2.75 8.30 20.80
CA LEU A 289 -1.29 8.38 20.84
C LEU A 289 -0.71 8.92 19.52
N LEU A 290 -1.40 8.76 18.40
CA LEU A 290 -0.98 9.26 17.10
C LEU A 290 -1.72 10.54 16.72
N PRO A 291 -1.07 11.48 16.03
CA PRO A 291 -1.75 12.60 15.38
C PRO A 291 -2.78 12.11 14.35
N VAL A 292 -3.79 12.92 14.09
CA VAL A 292 -4.82 12.63 13.07
C VAL A 292 -4.16 12.43 11.70
N GLY A 293 -4.57 11.38 10.97
CA GLY A 293 -4.02 11.05 9.65
C GLY A 293 -2.65 10.36 9.68
N ARG A 294 -2.19 9.92 10.86
CA ARG A 294 -0.96 9.13 11.00
C ARG A 294 -1.27 7.69 11.35
N HIS A 295 -0.50 6.76 10.79
CA HIS A 295 -0.65 5.32 10.96
C HIS A 295 0.61 4.72 11.58
N PRO A 296 0.46 3.64 12.39
CA PRO A 296 1.59 2.96 12.99
C PRO A 296 2.39 2.15 11.96
N ILE A 297 3.65 1.88 12.31
CA ILE A 297 4.47 0.87 11.64
C ILE A 297 4.38 -0.39 12.50
N ALA A 298 3.90 -1.50 11.93
CA ALA A 298 3.75 -2.75 12.67
C ALA A 298 3.94 -3.97 11.78
N VAL A 299 4.61 -4.99 12.29
CA VAL A 299 4.82 -6.29 11.66
C VAL A 299 4.33 -7.35 12.62
N MET A 300 3.16 -7.93 12.38
CA MET A 300 2.47 -8.82 13.31
C MET A 300 2.23 -10.18 12.67
N ASN A 301 2.57 -11.25 13.37
CA ASN A 301 2.24 -12.62 13.01
C ASN A 301 1.25 -13.22 14.02
N LEU A 302 0.16 -13.75 13.51
CA LEU A 302 -0.84 -14.51 14.24
C LEU A 302 -0.64 -16.00 13.96
N GLU A 303 -0.29 -16.76 14.97
CA GLU A 303 -0.19 -18.22 14.87
C GLU A 303 -1.48 -18.85 15.41
N VAL A 304 -2.15 -19.58 14.55
CA VAL A 304 -3.43 -20.24 14.82
C VAL A 304 -3.32 -21.69 14.37
N SER A 305 -4.04 -22.61 15.04
CA SER A 305 -4.12 -23.99 14.57
C SER A 305 -4.55 -24.04 13.09
N PRO A 306 -3.87 -24.81 12.24
CA PRO A 306 -4.23 -24.92 10.81
C PRO A 306 -5.69 -25.29 10.57
N ASP A 307 -6.28 -26.12 11.43
CA ASP A 307 -7.69 -26.56 11.36
C ASP A 307 -8.69 -25.40 11.63
N ALA A 308 -8.20 -24.29 12.20
CA ALA A 308 -9.02 -23.15 12.56
C ALA A 308 -8.95 -22.00 11.54
N VAL A 309 -8.31 -22.18 10.39
CA VAL A 309 -8.14 -21.12 9.38
C VAL A 309 -8.61 -21.61 8.01
N ASP A 310 -9.63 -20.98 7.46
CA ASP A 310 -9.98 -21.20 6.06
C ASP A 310 -9.18 -20.22 5.17
N VAL A 311 -8.20 -20.78 4.45
CA VAL A 311 -7.34 -20.04 3.52
C VAL A 311 -7.84 -20.07 2.07
N ASN A 312 -8.91 -20.80 1.77
CA ASN A 312 -9.43 -20.97 0.41
C ASN A 312 -10.58 -20.00 0.09
N VAL A 313 -10.53 -18.77 0.60
CA VAL A 313 -11.59 -17.78 0.45
C VAL A 313 -11.47 -16.97 -0.86
N HIS A 314 -10.25 -16.69 -1.32
CA HIS A 314 -9.99 -15.85 -2.51
C HIS A 314 -8.88 -16.46 -3.38
N PRO A 315 -8.96 -16.37 -4.73
CA PRO A 315 -7.91 -16.88 -5.63
C PRO A 315 -6.50 -16.37 -5.31
N ALA A 316 -6.37 -15.09 -4.97
CA ALA A 316 -5.10 -14.47 -4.58
C ALA A 316 -4.64 -14.81 -3.15
N LYS A 317 -5.42 -15.59 -2.38
CA LYS A 317 -5.13 -16.01 -0.99
C LYS A 317 -4.84 -14.84 -0.02
N ALA A 318 -5.28 -13.63 -0.37
CA ALA A 318 -5.03 -12.40 0.42
C ALA A 318 -6.01 -12.24 1.61
N GLU A 319 -7.11 -12.99 1.61
CA GLU A 319 -8.11 -12.97 2.67
C GLU A 319 -8.18 -14.35 3.33
N VAL A 320 -8.26 -14.36 4.65
CA VAL A 320 -8.48 -15.58 5.45
C VAL A 320 -9.69 -15.38 6.36
N ARG A 321 -10.46 -16.45 6.59
CA ARG A 321 -11.52 -16.44 7.58
C ARG A 321 -11.01 -17.05 8.88
N LEU A 322 -11.14 -16.28 9.95
CA LEU A 322 -10.78 -16.69 11.31
C LEU A 322 -12.08 -16.96 12.10
N PRO A 323 -12.26 -18.15 12.69
CA PRO A 323 -13.50 -18.52 13.36
C PRO A 323 -13.77 -17.69 14.63
N ARG A 324 -12.73 -17.13 15.24
CA ARG A 324 -12.82 -16.28 16.47
C ARG A 324 -12.26 -14.89 16.24
N GLU A 325 -12.64 -14.27 15.14
CA GLU A 325 -12.06 -12.98 14.72
C GLU A 325 -12.19 -11.88 15.78
N ASN A 326 -13.27 -11.88 16.58
CA ASN A 326 -13.46 -10.94 17.69
C ASN A 326 -12.40 -11.13 18.80
N GLU A 327 -12.10 -12.37 19.16
CA GLU A 327 -11.09 -12.67 20.19
C GLU A 327 -9.70 -12.28 19.71
N VAL A 328 -9.39 -12.57 18.43
CA VAL A 328 -8.14 -12.16 17.77
C VAL A 328 -8.01 -10.64 17.73
N PHE A 329 -9.09 -9.94 17.37
CA PHE A 329 -9.13 -8.47 17.36
C PHE A 329 -8.75 -7.89 18.74
N VAL A 330 -9.43 -8.35 19.80
CA VAL A 330 -9.19 -7.85 21.16
C VAL A 330 -7.78 -8.19 21.65
N ALA A 331 -7.30 -9.40 21.37
CA ALA A 331 -5.95 -9.82 21.77
C ALA A 331 -4.87 -9.01 21.05
N LEU A 332 -5.01 -8.81 19.73
CA LEU A 332 -4.09 -8.03 18.92
C LEU A 332 -4.04 -6.56 19.41
N GLN A 333 -5.22 -5.94 19.62
CA GLN A 333 -5.32 -4.59 20.15
C GLN A 333 -4.65 -4.45 21.53
N ARG A 334 -4.95 -5.38 22.45
CA ARG A 334 -4.38 -5.36 23.82
C ARG A 334 -2.88 -5.56 23.82
N ALA A 335 -2.38 -6.54 23.06
CA ALA A 335 -0.95 -6.83 22.96
C ALA A 335 -0.14 -5.63 22.46
N VAL A 336 -0.61 -5.00 21.39
CA VAL A 336 0.03 -3.80 20.83
C VAL A 336 -0.09 -2.63 21.80
N ARG A 337 -1.29 -2.39 22.36
CA ARG A 337 -1.53 -1.27 23.31
C ARG A 337 -0.65 -1.38 24.54
N GLN A 338 -0.56 -2.57 25.12
CA GLN A 338 0.26 -2.84 26.30
C GLN A 338 1.74 -2.55 26.02
N ALA A 339 2.30 -3.11 24.94
CA ALA A 339 3.70 -2.90 24.59
C ALA A 339 4.02 -1.41 24.34
N VAL A 340 3.12 -0.69 23.65
CA VAL A 340 3.29 0.74 23.36
C VAL A 340 3.23 1.59 24.62
N LEU A 341 2.36 1.27 25.58
CA LEU A 341 2.24 2.04 26.83
C LEU A 341 3.36 1.73 27.83
N GLU A 342 3.81 0.47 27.91
CA GLU A 342 4.85 0.06 28.89
C GLU A 342 6.25 0.50 28.46
N GLN A 343 6.54 0.55 27.17
CA GLN A 343 7.89 0.78 26.65
C GLN A 343 8.07 2.17 26.00
N ALA A 344 6.99 2.90 25.71
CA ALA A 344 7.10 4.27 25.26
C ALA A 344 7.51 5.16 26.45
N PRO A 345 8.64 5.88 26.38
CA PRO A 345 8.98 6.83 27.43
C PRO A 345 7.85 7.86 27.52
N LEU A 346 7.15 7.87 28.64
CA LEU A 346 6.20 8.95 28.95
C LEU A 346 6.99 10.27 28.93
N PRO A 347 6.56 11.30 28.20
CA PRO A 347 7.17 12.61 28.33
C PRO A 347 6.99 13.05 29.78
N THR A 348 8.07 13.09 30.53
CA THR A 348 8.07 13.65 31.88
C THR A 348 7.90 15.16 31.71
N THR A 349 6.66 15.62 31.62
CA THR A 349 6.38 17.03 31.82
C THR A 349 6.74 17.33 33.25
N ALA A 350 7.88 18.00 33.45
CA ALA A 350 8.15 18.65 34.71
C ALA A 350 6.93 19.52 35.03
N ALA A 351 6.23 19.18 36.12
CA ALA A 351 5.07 19.94 36.54
C ALA A 351 5.50 21.39 36.76
N PRO A 352 4.80 22.38 36.18
CA PRO A 352 5.05 23.77 36.54
C PRO A 352 4.78 23.96 38.05
N PRO A 353 5.54 24.80 38.76
CA PRO A 353 5.33 25.01 40.16
C PRO A 353 3.91 25.48 40.42
N ALA A 354 3.25 24.83 41.36
CA ALA A 354 1.88 25.12 41.76
C ALA A 354 1.76 26.54 42.29
N GLY A 355 1.18 27.44 41.51
CA GLY A 355 0.63 28.70 41.99
C GLY A 355 -0.76 28.47 42.63
N PRO A 356 -1.21 29.30 43.56
CA PRO A 356 -2.43 29.07 44.31
C PRO A 356 -3.67 29.14 43.41
N LEU A 357 -4.47 28.07 43.39
CA LEU A 357 -5.74 27.96 42.71
C LEU A 357 -6.79 28.86 43.34
N ALA A 358 -7.22 29.89 42.63
CA ALA A 358 -8.47 30.58 42.89
C ALA A 358 -9.62 29.72 42.36
N GLY A 359 -10.65 29.51 43.17
CA GLY A 359 -11.72 28.54 42.96
C GLY A 359 -12.52 28.73 41.68
N ALA A 360 -12.73 27.63 41.02
CA ALA A 360 -13.70 27.49 39.92
C ALA A 360 -14.92 26.73 40.45
N GLY A 361 -16.10 27.32 40.29
CA GLY A 361 -17.39 26.72 40.59
C GLY A 361 -17.78 25.67 39.51
N PRO A 362 -18.80 24.84 39.77
CA PRO A 362 -19.15 23.75 38.90
C PRO A 362 -19.78 24.23 37.58
N GLU A 363 -19.20 23.84 36.47
CA GLU A 363 -19.81 23.98 35.13
C GLU A 363 -20.94 22.96 34.94
N PRO A 364 -22.07 23.35 34.33
CA PRO A 364 -23.11 22.42 33.94
C PRO A 364 -22.70 21.67 32.66
N ALA A 365 -22.75 20.35 32.73
CA ALA A 365 -22.59 19.47 31.59
C ALA A 365 -23.69 19.70 30.54
N THR A 366 -23.37 20.35 29.44
CA THR A 366 -24.23 20.42 28.26
C THR A 366 -23.64 19.52 27.16
N SER A 367 -24.32 18.41 26.91
CA SER A 367 -24.02 17.54 25.76
C SER A 367 -24.23 18.29 24.44
N PRO A 368 -23.33 18.18 23.48
CA PRO A 368 -23.45 18.87 22.20
C PRO A 368 -24.62 18.35 21.36
N LEU A 369 -25.36 19.28 20.74
CA LEU A 369 -26.59 19.06 19.95
C LEU A 369 -26.43 18.27 18.64
N TRP A 370 -25.22 17.82 18.27
CA TRP A 370 -24.95 17.10 17.01
C TRP A 370 -24.96 15.56 17.09
N GLU A 371 -25.24 14.97 18.26
CA GLU A 371 -25.40 13.50 18.38
C GLU A 371 -26.70 12.93 17.80
N ARG A 372 -27.57 13.77 17.24
CA ARG A 372 -28.74 13.31 16.47
C ARG A 372 -28.43 13.30 14.98
N GLY A 373 -27.54 12.38 14.58
CA GLY A 373 -27.37 12.04 13.18
C GLY A 373 -28.57 11.26 12.65
N VAL A 374 -29.35 11.88 11.79
CA VAL A 374 -30.21 11.16 10.81
C VAL A 374 -30.44 12.08 9.61
N LEU A 375 -30.10 11.55 8.42
CA LEU A 375 -30.59 11.92 7.09
C LEU A 375 -29.93 13.13 6.37
N VAL A 376 -28.73 12.94 5.84
CA VAL A 376 -28.28 13.70 4.64
C VAL A 376 -27.61 12.78 3.58
N GLU A 377 -27.74 11.46 3.65
CA GLU A 377 -27.14 10.55 2.65
C GLU A 377 -27.93 10.40 1.33
N ALA A 378 -29.14 10.94 1.21
CA ALA A 378 -30.01 10.65 0.07
C ALA A 378 -29.90 11.62 -1.12
N GLN A 379 -29.26 12.78 -0.98
CA GLN A 379 -29.20 13.77 -2.07
C GLN A 379 -27.84 13.93 -2.76
N ALA A 380 -26.77 13.33 -2.25
CA ALA A 380 -25.45 13.41 -2.87
C ALA A 380 -25.26 12.48 -4.09
N ARG A 381 -26.21 11.60 -4.40
CA ARG A 381 -26.12 10.61 -5.51
C ARG A 381 -26.67 11.07 -6.86
N ALA A 382 -27.27 12.22 -6.97
CA ALA A 382 -27.97 12.66 -8.18
C ALA A 382 -27.24 13.72 -9.03
N VAL A 383 -26.01 14.14 -8.67
CA VAL A 383 -25.31 15.24 -9.38
C VAL A 383 -24.02 14.80 -10.10
N ALA A 384 -23.79 13.49 -10.24
CA ALA A 384 -22.58 12.99 -10.90
C ALA A 384 -22.80 12.59 -12.36
N ALA A 385 -23.38 13.46 -13.21
CA ALA A 385 -23.41 13.24 -14.66
C ALA A 385 -23.79 14.53 -15.43
N ALA A 386 -22.88 15.51 -15.47
CA ALA A 386 -22.71 16.49 -16.56
C ALA A 386 -21.53 17.38 -16.18
N ALA A 387 -20.59 17.61 -17.10
CA ALA A 387 -19.54 18.60 -16.88
C ALA A 387 -20.21 19.96 -16.63
N PRO A 388 -20.04 20.57 -15.45
CA PRO A 388 -20.73 21.83 -15.16
C PRO A 388 -20.06 22.97 -15.90
N PRO A 389 -20.83 24.04 -16.25
CA PRO A 389 -20.25 25.31 -16.66
C PRO A 389 -19.33 25.83 -15.55
N ARG A 390 -18.28 26.56 -15.89
CA ARG A 390 -17.36 27.20 -14.93
C ARG A 390 -18.16 28.03 -13.93
N VAL A 391 -18.44 27.46 -12.76
CA VAL A 391 -19.17 28.17 -11.70
C VAL A 391 -18.11 28.71 -10.75
N SER A 392 -17.77 30.00 -10.94
CA SER A 392 -16.95 30.74 -9.97
C SER A 392 -17.73 30.91 -8.66
N LEU A 393 -17.04 30.88 -7.54
CA LEU A 393 -17.63 31.30 -6.27
C LEU A 393 -18.00 32.78 -6.34
N PRO A 394 -19.13 33.19 -5.76
CA PRO A 394 -19.44 34.60 -5.60
C PRO A 394 -18.48 35.24 -4.61
N LEU A 395 -18.39 36.56 -4.57
CA LEU A 395 -17.64 37.26 -3.53
C LEU A 395 -18.21 36.95 -2.16
N LEU A 396 -17.37 36.41 -1.28
CA LEU A 396 -17.78 35.92 0.03
C LEU A 396 -17.25 36.83 1.16
N ARG A 397 -18.10 37.17 2.10
CA ARG A 397 -17.73 37.87 3.32
C ARG A 397 -17.48 36.90 4.45
N VAL A 398 -16.24 36.72 4.88
CA VAL A 398 -15.86 35.84 6.00
C VAL A 398 -16.44 36.37 7.30
N LEU A 399 -17.19 35.53 8.00
CA LEU A 399 -17.80 35.81 9.30
C LEU A 399 -16.98 35.27 10.46
N GLY A 400 -16.37 34.10 10.32
CA GLY A 400 -15.58 33.46 11.35
C GLY A 400 -15.29 31.98 11.07
N GLN A 401 -14.77 31.29 12.08
CA GLN A 401 -14.39 29.88 12.02
C GLN A 401 -15.18 29.06 13.04
N VAL A 402 -15.58 27.85 12.67
CA VAL A 402 -16.26 26.88 13.53
C VAL A 402 -15.42 25.62 13.65
N ALA A 403 -15.26 25.13 14.90
CA ALA A 403 -14.51 23.91 15.24
C ALA A 403 -13.05 23.93 14.73
N ASN A 404 -12.45 25.10 14.51
CA ASN A 404 -11.11 25.27 13.92
C ASN A 404 -10.92 24.49 12.60
N THR A 405 -12.00 24.23 11.89
CA THR A 405 -12.02 23.39 10.66
C THR A 405 -12.79 24.05 9.54
N PHE A 406 -13.90 24.71 9.83
CA PHE A 406 -14.78 25.28 8.81
C PHE A 406 -14.81 26.81 8.91
N ILE A 407 -14.61 27.47 7.77
CA ILE A 407 -14.82 28.91 7.64
C ILE A 407 -16.28 29.14 7.28
N VAL A 408 -16.93 30.05 8.01
CA VAL A 408 -18.28 30.52 7.74
C VAL A 408 -18.19 31.82 6.97
N ALA A 409 -18.82 31.87 5.81
CA ALA A 409 -18.89 33.08 4.98
C ALA A 409 -20.31 33.35 4.52
N GLU A 410 -20.62 34.63 4.31
CA GLU A 410 -21.87 35.11 3.74
C GLU A 410 -21.65 35.48 2.27
N GLY A 411 -22.56 35.05 1.42
CA GLY A 411 -22.61 35.41 0.00
C GLY A 411 -23.97 35.96 -0.39
N PRO A 412 -24.14 36.39 -1.65
CA PRO A 412 -25.39 37.04 -2.12
C PRO A 412 -26.63 36.15 -1.97
N ASP A 413 -26.47 34.80 -2.02
CA ASP A 413 -27.59 33.86 -2.01
C ASP A 413 -27.73 33.08 -0.70
N GLY A 414 -26.94 33.42 0.34
CA GLY A 414 -27.00 32.72 1.63
C GLY A 414 -25.67 32.57 2.33
N MET A 415 -25.52 31.48 3.10
CA MET A 415 -24.35 31.15 3.89
C MET A 415 -23.52 30.05 3.22
N TYR A 416 -22.22 30.18 3.29
CA TYR A 416 -21.25 29.21 2.79
C TYR A 416 -20.43 28.66 3.96
N LEU A 417 -20.34 27.34 4.05
CA LEU A 417 -19.38 26.65 4.90
C LEU A 417 -18.25 26.14 4.02
N ILE A 418 -17.03 26.51 4.36
CA ILE A 418 -15.82 26.21 3.60
C ILE A 418 -14.92 25.36 4.48
N ASP A 419 -14.58 24.17 4.02
CA ASP A 419 -13.55 23.35 4.66
C ASP A 419 -12.17 23.99 4.40
N GLN A 420 -11.52 24.49 5.47
CA GLN A 420 -10.24 25.21 5.36
C GLN A 420 -9.12 24.36 4.75
N HIS A 421 -9.10 23.05 5.09
CA HIS A 421 -8.09 22.13 4.57
C HIS A 421 -8.30 21.86 3.09
N ALA A 422 -9.51 21.44 2.69
CA ALA A 422 -9.85 21.16 1.31
C ALA A 422 -9.72 22.40 0.41
N ALA A 423 -10.09 23.58 0.91
CA ALA A 423 -9.91 24.86 0.21
C ALA A 423 -8.43 25.18 -0.01
N HIS A 424 -7.59 25.00 1.02
CA HIS A 424 -6.15 25.27 0.93
C HIS A 424 -5.45 24.28 -0.01
N GLU A 425 -5.82 22.97 0.05
CA GLU A 425 -5.35 21.98 -0.92
C GLU A 425 -5.63 22.40 -2.38
N ARG A 426 -6.85 22.89 -2.67
CA ARG A 426 -7.22 23.35 -4.00
C ARG A 426 -6.38 24.53 -4.46
N VAL A 427 -6.24 25.54 -3.62
CA VAL A 427 -5.45 26.72 -3.91
C VAL A 427 -4.00 26.36 -4.21
N LEU A 428 -3.36 25.59 -3.31
CA LEU A 428 -1.96 25.20 -3.47
C LEU A 428 -1.74 24.32 -4.70
N PHE A 429 -2.67 23.42 -5.00
CA PHE A 429 -2.61 22.57 -6.19
C PHE A 429 -2.59 23.41 -7.47
N GLU A 430 -3.55 24.34 -7.65
CA GLU A 430 -3.62 25.14 -8.86
C GLU A 430 -2.41 26.09 -8.99
N GLU A 431 -1.94 26.66 -7.89
CA GLU A 431 -0.72 27.47 -7.89
C GLU A 431 0.51 26.66 -8.28
N THR A 432 0.66 25.44 -7.76
CA THR A 432 1.77 24.53 -8.09
C THR A 432 1.74 24.13 -9.55
N CYS A 433 0.56 23.79 -10.09
CA CYS A 433 0.39 23.50 -11.51
C CYS A 433 0.72 24.72 -12.39
N ALA A 434 0.23 25.91 -12.02
CA ALA A 434 0.49 27.14 -12.74
C ALA A 434 1.98 27.54 -12.71
N ALA A 435 2.67 27.37 -11.57
CA ALA A 435 4.10 27.63 -11.44
C ALA A 435 4.92 26.68 -12.33
N ARG A 436 4.58 25.40 -12.35
CA ARG A 436 5.20 24.42 -13.25
C ARG A 436 5.02 24.78 -14.72
N HIS A 437 3.81 25.09 -15.15
CA HIS A 437 3.53 25.49 -16.54
C HIS A 437 4.30 26.72 -16.98
N ARG A 438 4.56 27.66 -16.05
CA ARG A 438 5.35 28.88 -16.31
C ARG A 438 6.86 28.63 -16.15
N GLN A 439 7.29 27.44 -15.74
CA GLN A 439 8.68 27.12 -15.38
C GLN A 439 9.24 28.06 -14.27
N ASP A 440 8.38 28.52 -13.38
CA ASP A 440 8.68 29.43 -12.29
C ASP A 440 8.42 28.73 -10.93
N VAL A 441 9.04 27.59 -10.75
CA VAL A 441 8.90 26.82 -9.51
C VAL A 441 9.87 27.37 -8.47
N HIS A 442 9.31 27.89 -7.38
CA HIS A 442 10.10 28.38 -6.26
C HIS A 442 10.68 27.23 -5.46
N VAL A 443 12.00 27.24 -5.29
CA VAL A 443 12.75 26.21 -4.56
C VAL A 443 13.41 26.79 -3.31
N GLN A 444 13.44 26.00 -2.23
CA GLN A 444 14.19 26.27 -1.02
C GLN A 444 15.48 25.45 -1.06
N GLY A 445 16.62 26.12 -1.30
CA GLY A 445 17.92 25.52 -1.12
C GLY A 445 18.19 25.23 0.34
N LEU A 446 18.74 24.07 0.65
CA LEU A 446 19.12 23.69 2.00
C LEU A 446 20.54 24.16 2.30
N LEU A 447 20.77 24.84 3.41
CA LEU A 447 22.09 25.30 3.83
C LEU A 447 23.03 24.11 4.07
N GLU A 448 22.50 23.07 4.72
CA GLU A 448 23.13 21.77 4.87
C GLU A 448 22.24 20.75 4.13
N PRO A 449 22.78 20.01 3.13
CA PRO A 449 22.01 18.99 2.44
C PRO A 449 21.50 17.93 3.42
N ALA A 450 20.22 17.57 3.31
CA ALA A 450 19.65 16.49 4.09
C ALA A 450 19.92 15.14 3.42
N LEU A 451 20.03 14.08 4.22
CA LEU A 451 20.16 12.71 3.75
C LEU A 451 18.85 11.96 4.00
N ALA A 452 18.30 11.35 2.97
CA ALA A 452 17.14 10.48 3.07
C ALA A 452 17.54 9.04 2.76
N GLU A 453 17.31 8.12 3.69
CA GLU A 453 17.40 6.68 3.47
C GLU A 453 16.02 6.15 3.07
N LEU A 454 15.96 5.46 1.95
CA LEU A 454 14.72 4.99 1.36
C LEU A 454 14.57 3.48 1.52
N SER A 455 13.35 3.02 1.80
CA SER A 455 13.00 1.61 1.67
C SER A 455 13.03 1.20 0.18
N PRO A 456 13.15 -0.11 -0.12
CA PRO A 456 13.10 -0.59 -1.51
C PRO A 456 11.86 -0.11 -2.26
N ARG A 457 10.74 -0.02 -1.57
CA ARG A 457 9.47 0.49 -2.08
C ARG A 457 9.55 1.97 -2.46
N GLN A 458 10.09 2.80 -1.59
CA GLN A 458 10.21 4.25 -1.79
C GLN A 458 11.20 4.58 -2.90
N GLU A 459 12.31 3.85 -2.98
CA GLU A 459 13.30 4.03 -4.04
C GLU A 459 12.68 3.78 -5.43
N GLU A 460 11.90 2.72 -5.60
CA GLU A 460 11.24 2.44 -6.88
C GLU A 460 10.22 3.52 -7.27
N VAL A 461 9.49 4.08 -6.29
CA VAL A 461 8.60 5.23 -6.52
C VAL A 461 9.40 6.46 -6.93
N LEU A 462 10.49 6.77 -6.21
CA LEU A 462 11.35 7.90 -6.54
C LEU A 462 11.89 7.80 -7.96
N LEU A 463 12.37 6.63 -8.37
CA LEU A 463 12.91 6.41 -9.71
C LEU A 463 11.84 6.57 -10.80
N GLY A 464 10.62 6.12 -10.52
CA GLY A 464 9.48 6.29 -11.42
C GLY A 464 9.01 7.73 -11.57
N HIS A 465 9.28 8.60 -10.58
CA HIS A 465 8.82 9.99 -10.54
C HIS A 465 9.97 11.02 -10.53
N ARG A 466 11.21 10.59 -10.79
CA ARG A 466 12.41 11.43 -10.63
C ARG A 466 12.37 12.72 -11.42
N GLU A 467 11.99 12.65 -12.69
CA GLU A 467 11.87 13.83 -13.57
C GLU A 467 10.77 14.74 -13.07
N THR A 468 9.61 14.19 -12.73
CA THR A 468 8.47 14.94 -12.20
C THR A 468 8.80 15.61 -10.87
N LEU A 469 9.50 14.96 -9.95
CA LEU A 469 9.95 15.57 -8.70
C LEU A 469 10.92 16.72 -8.94
N ALA A 470 11.83 16.59 -9.91
CA ALA A 470 12.73 17.64 -10.29
C ALA A 470 11.96 18.86 -10.90
N GLU A 471 10.94 18.62 -11.72
CA GLU A 471 10.05 19.68 -12.24
C GLU A 471 9.32 20.43 -11.13
N HIS A 472 9.07 19.79 -9.98
CA HIS A 472 8.46 20.41 -8.81
C HIS A 472 9.46 21.01 -7.80
N GLY A 473 10.76 21.00 -8.13
CA GLY A 473 11.80 21.70 -7.38
C GLY A 473 12.56 20.85 -6.37
N PHE A 474 12.47 19.51 -6.39
CA PHE A 474 13.36 18.67 -5.64
C PHE A 474 14.72 18.53 -6.36
N GLN A 475 15.82 18.74 -5.64
CA GLN A 475 17.17 18.41 -6.09
C GLN A 475 17.67 17.20 -5.32
N LEU A 476 17.68 16.04 -5.99
CA LEU A 476 17.98 14.75 -5.41
C LEU A 476 19.19 14.13 -6.12
N GLU A 477 20.23 13.79 -5.35
CA GLU A 477 21.43 13.13 -5.86
C GLU A 477 21.63 11.79 -5.13
N PRO A 478 21.91 10.69 -5.84
CA PRO A 478 22.28 9.43 -5.22
C PRO A 478 23.54 9.59 -4.36
N PHE A 479 23.53 9.07 -3.13
CA PHE A 479 24.65 9.18 -2.19
C PHE A 479 25.15 7.83 -1.66
N GLY A 480 24.45 6.74 -1.98
CA GLY A 480 24.78 5.39 -1.54
C GLY A 480 23.71 4.40 -1.93
N GLU A 481 23.73 3.23 -1.34
CA GLU A 481 22.69 2.24 -1.52
C GLU A 481 21.40 2.74 -0.88
N ARG A 482 20.37 3.06 -1.68
CA ARG A 482 19.07 3.61 -1.27
C ARG A 482 19.15 4.91 -0.44
N ALA A 483 20.28 5.60 -0.46
CA ALA A 483 20.47 6.89 0.19
C ALA A 483 20.53 8.00 -0.85
N TYR A 484 19.82 9.10 -0.58
CA TYR A 484 19.72 10.25 -1.47
C TYR A 484 20.03 11.54 -0.72
N ARG A 485 20.89 12.35 -1.31
CA ARG A 485 21.19 13.70 -0.84
C ARG A 485 20.18 14.68 -1.40
N ILE A 486 19.55 15.46 -0.53
CA ILE A 486 18.57 16.49 -0.86
C ILE A 486 19.27 17.83 -0.78
N GLY A 487 19.47 18.50 -1.92
CA GLY A 487 20.09 19.83 -1.98
C GLY A 487 19.05 20.95 -1.92
N ALA A 488 17.85 20.71 -2.47
CA ALA A 488 16.72 21.66 -2.42
C ALA A 488 15.38 20.94 -2.40
N ILE A 489 14.37 21.62 -1.86
CA ILE A 489 12.97 21.18 -1.83
C ILE A 489 12.06 22.27 -2.40
N PRO A 490 10.83 21.96 -2.84
CA PRO A 490 9.84 22.97 -3.18
C PRO A 490 9.65 23.96 -2.02
N ALA A 491 9.60 25.26 -2.29
CA ALA A 491 9.40 26.29 -1.28
C ALA A 491 8.10 26.09 -0.47
N LEU A 492 7.12 25.40 -1.05
CA LEU A 492 5.88 24.98 -0.41
C LEU A 492 6.11 24.11 0.84
N LEU A 493 7.22 23.38 0.91
CA LEU A 493 7.63 22.53 2.03
C LEU A 493 8.63 23.22 2.97
N ALA A 494 8.90 24.51 2.78
CA ALA A 494 9.83 25.27 3.61
C ALA A 494 9.48 25.18 5.11
N GLY A 495 10.51 25.00 5.97
CA GLY A 495 10.33 24.83 7.40
C GLY A 495 9.98 23.43 7.88
N ARG A 496 9.86 22.45 6.95
CA ARG A 496 9.72 21.03 7.29
C ARG A 496 11.06 20.30 7.21
N ASP A 497 11.18 19.19 7.89
CA ASP A 497 12.29 18.27 7.69
C ASP A 497 12.26 17.72 6.25
N ALA A 498 13.31 18.00 5.47
CA ALA A 498 13.36 17.70 4.05
C ALA A 498 13.36 16.19 3.76
N ALA A 499 14.06 15.40 4.60
CA ALA A 499 14.11 13.94 4.43
C ALA A 499 12.77 13.32 4.75
N GLN A 500 12.14 13.73 5.85
CA GLN A 500 10.82 13.26 6.23
C GLN A 500 9.75 13.67 5.21
N ALA A 501 9.79 14.90 4.70
CA ALA A 501 8.85 15.39 3.70
C ALA A 501 8.94 14.60 2.39
N LEU A 502 10.16 14.25 1.94
CA LEU A 502 10.37 13.39 0.78
C LEU A 502 9.80 11.99 1.02
N VAL A 503 10.10 11.38 2.16
CA VAL A 503 9.60 10.04 2.52
C VAL A 503 8.07 10.02 2.55
N GLU A 504 7.43 11.00 3.18
CA GLU A 504 5.97 11.11 3.24
C GLU A 504 5.33 11.28 1.85
N LEU A 505 5.96 12.08 0.99
CA LEU A 505 5.52 12.26 -0.40
C LEU A 505 5.61 10.96 -1.19
N LEU A 506 6.74 10.24 -1.09
CA LEU A 506 6.92 8.96 -1.78
C LEU A 506 5.93 7.89 -1.28
N ASP A 507 5.64 7.87 0.02
CA ASP A 507 4.64 6.97 0.60
C ASP A 507 3.24 7.25 0.04
N ALA A 508 2.84 8.51 -0.04
CA ALA A 508 1.55 8.91 -0.59
C ALA A 508 1.44 8.56 -2.08
N LEU A 509 2.50 8.82 -2.87
CA LEU A 509 2.55 8.44 -4.28
C LEU A 509 2.50 6.92 -4.50
N ALA A 510 3.00 6.15 -3.54
CA ALA A 510 2.97 4.69 -3.57
C ALA A 510 1.58 4.08 -3.36
N GLU A 511 0.69 4.74 -2.64
CA GLU A 511 -0.67 4.23 -2.33
C GLU A 511 -1.67 4.45 -3.45
N GLU A 512 -1.47 5.48 -4.23
CA GLU A 512 -2.38 5.84 -5.30
C GLU A 512 -2.10 5.04 -6.60
N THR A 513 -3.07 5.00 -7.52
CA THR A 513 -2.97 4.25 -8.79
C THR A 513 -1.86 4.74 -9.74
N PRO A 514 -1.46 3.96 -10.73
CA PRO A 514 -0.08 3.76 -11.17
C PRO A 514 0.44 4.60 -12.35
N GLU A 515 -0.20 5.69 -12.74
CA GLU A 515 0.37 6.53 -13.80
C GLU A 515 1.09 7.74 -13.19
N PRO A 516 2.41 7.90 -13.44
CA PRO A 516 3.13 9.09 -13.04
C PRO A 516 2.55 10.29 -13.81
N SER A 517 1.75 11.12 -13.13
CA SER A 517 1.32 12.40 -13.68
C SER A 517 1.86 13.53 -12.81
N ALA A 518 2.32 14.59 -13.45
CA ALA A 518 2.86 15.73 -12.75
C ALA A 518 1.79 16.44 -11.89
N ASP A 519 0.53 16.40 -12.31
CA ASP A 519 -0.59 16.95 -11.56
C ASP A 519 -0.82 16.19 -10.25
N ARG A 520 -0.46 14.92 -10.23
CA ARG A 520 -0.56 14.06 -9.07
C ARG A 520 0.49 14.39 -8.01
N VAL A 521 1.74 14.58 -8.44
CA VAL A 521 2.80 15.07 -7.55
C VAL A 521 2.39 16.44 -7.00
N ALA A 522 1.83 17.34 -7.83
CA ALA A 522 1.31 18.62 -7.37
C ALA A 522 0.18 18.48 -6.36
N ALA A 523 -0.77 17.55 -6.56
CA ALA A 523 -1.88 17.29 -5.63
C ALA A 523 -1.36 16.76 -4.28
N THR A 524 -0.42 15.82 -4.31
CA THR A 524 0.19 15.27 -3.10
C THR A 524 1.01 16.34 -2.36
N LEU A 525 1.78 17.16 -3.06
CA LEU A 525 2.50 18.29 -2.47
C LEU A 525 1.55 19.28 -1.79
N ALA A 526 0.45 19.64 -2.47
CA ALA A 526 -0.56 20.54 -1.94
C ALA A 526 -1.21 19.98 -0.65
N CYS A 527 -1.53 18.68 -0.63
CA CYS A 527 -2.06 18.01 0.55
C CYS A 527 -1.08 18.06 1.74
N HIS A 528 0.20 17.79 1.49
CA HIS A 528 1.22 17.84 2.54
C HIS A 528 1.51 19.26 3.07
N ALA A 529 1.34 20.27 2.24
CA ALA A 529 1.60 21.67 2.60
C ALA A 529 0.36 22.40 3.15
N ALA A 530 -0.85 21.85 2.95
CA ALA A 530 -2.09 22.49 3.37
C ALA A 530 -2.20 22.66 4.89
N VAL A 531 -2.94 23.68 5.32
CA VAL A 531 -3.30 23.93 6.73
C VAL A 531 -3.97 22.67 7.31
N ARG A 532 -3.51 22.22 8.46
CA ARG A 532 -4.08 21.02 9.09
C ARG A 532 -5.46 21.29 9.67
N ALA A 533 -6.33 20.28 9.62
CA ALA A 533 -7.61 20.33 10.34
C ALA A 533 -7.37 20.57 11.85
N GLY A 534 -8.16 21.46 12.44
CA GLY A 534 -8.01 21.84 13.86
C GLY A 534 -7.07 23.03 14.12
N GLN A 535 -6.42 23.60 13.10
CA GLN A 535 -5.63 24.80 13.22
C GLN A 535 -6.52 26.04 13.23
N SER A 536 -6.37 26.91 14.25
CA SER A 536 -7.07 28.21 14.25
C SER A 536 -6.41 29.15 13.26
N LEU A 537 -7.22 29.79 12.41
CA LEU A 537 -6.80 30.83 11.50
C LEU A 537 -7.21 32.20 12.03
N THR A 538 -6.36 33.18 11.82
CA THR A 538 -6.73 34.57 12.03
C THR A 538 -7.78 35.02 10.99
N GLN A 539 -8.48 36.12 11.27
CA GLN A 539 -9.48 36.61 10.36
C GLN A 539 -8.89 37.06 8.99
N GLU A 540 -7.64 37.50 9.01
CA GLU A 540 -6.92 37.88 7.79
C GLU A 540 -6.53 36.65 6.96
N GLU A 541 -6.03 35.58 7.60
CA GLU A 541 -5.71 34.33 6.93
C GLU A 541 -6.94 33.68 6.33
N MET A 542 -8.07 33.67 7.04
CA MET A 542 -9.35 33.18 6.50
C MET A 542 -9.80 33.95 5.26
N ARG A 543 -9.71 35.30 5.31
CA ARG A 543 -10.08 36.17 4.17
C ARG A 543 -9.18 35.90 2.97
N GLU A 544 -7.88 35.79 3.19
CA GLU A 544 -6.91 35.55 2.13
C GLU A 544 -7.13 34.17 1.51
N LEU A 545 -7.38 33.13 2.32
CA LEU A 545 -7.69 31.78 1.82
C LEU A 545 -8.95 31.77 0.96
N VAL A 546 -10.03 32.43 1.41
CA VAL A 546 -11.28 32.51 0.65
C VAL A 546 -11.08 33.29 -0.65
N ARG A 547 -10.36 34.42 -0.61
CA ARG A 547 -10.03 35.21 -1.79
C ARG A 547 -9.23 34.42 -2.84
N ARG A 548 -8.26 33.64 -2.41
CA ARG A 548 -7.48 32.75 -3.29
C ARG A 548 -8.34 31.63 -3.85
N LEU A 549 -9.23 31.04 -3.06
CA LEU A 549 -10.16 30.01 -3.50
C LEU A 549 -11.13 30.53 -4.58
N GLU A 550 -11.64 31.77 -4.44
CA GLU A 550 -12.50 32.43 -5.44
C GLU A 550 -11.82 32.57 -6.80
N GLN A 551 -10.47 32.59 -6.83
CA GLN A 551 -9.67 32.74 -8.04
C GLN A 551 -9.32 31.42 -8.71
N THR A 552 -9.58 30.28 -8.06
CA THR A 552 -9.30 28.95 -8.61
C THR A 552 -10.28 28.58 -9.74
N GLU A 553 -9.84 27.69 -10.64
CA GLU A 553 -10.67 27.21 -11.75
C GLU A 553 -11.78 26.26 -11.27
N ALA A 554 -11.53 25.48 -10.18
CA ALA A 554 -12.46 24.51 -9.64
C ALA A 554 -12.66 24.66 -8.12
N PRO A 555 -13.24 25.81 -7.65
CA PRO A 555 -13.30 26.15 -6.23
C PRO A 555 -14.17 25.23 -5.37
N HIS A 556 -15.02 24.39 -5.97
CA HIS A 556 -15.98 23.55 -5.25
C HIS A 556 -15.46 22.17 -4.84
N THR A 557 -14.28 21.76 -5.34
CA THR A 557 -13.71 20.44 -5.06
C THR A 557 -12.21 20.53 -4.84
N CYS A 558 -11.68 19.81 -3.85
CA CYS A 558 -10.22 19.66 -3.70
C CYS A 558 -9.67 18.71 -4.79
N PRO A 559 -8.33 18.59 -4.95
CA PRO A 559 -7.72 17.69 -5.93
C PRO A 559 -8.11 16.23 -5.77
N HIS A 560 -8.50 15.82 -4.56
CA HIS A 560 -8.94 14.46 -4.22
C HIS A 560 -10.46 14.24 -4.38
N GLY A 561 -11.19 15.22 -4.95
CA GLY A 561 -12.63 15.12 -5.20
C GLY A 561 -13.53 15.40 -3.98
N ARG A 562 -12.99 15.84 -2.84
CA ARG A 562 -13.79 16.25 -1.67
C ARG A 562 -14.39 17.64 -1.91
N PRO A 563 -15.64 17.89 -1.49
CA PRO A 563 -16.21 19.22 -1.57
C PRO A 563 -15.44 20.20 -0.68
N THR A 564 -15.09 21.36 -1.23
CA THR A 564 -14.44 22.46 -0.49
C THR A 564 -15.48 23.37 0.15
N THR A 565 -16.67 23.48 -0.45
CA THR A 565 -17.70 24.42 -0.03
C THR A 565 -19.07 23.76 0.02
N VAL A 566 -19.87 24.12 1.02
CA VAL A 566 -21.30 23.78 1.14
C VAL A 566 -22.09 25.07 1.21
N HIS A 567 -23.05 25.22 0.29
CA HIS A 567 -23.93 26.40 0.23
C HIS A 567 -25.26 26.11 0.93
N LEU A 568 -25.63 26.98 1.84
CA LEU A 568 -26.93 26.99 2.53
C LEU A 568 -27.71 28.23 2.08
N SER A 569 -28.67 28.03 1.16
CA SER A 569 -29.44 29.15 0.60
C SER A 569 -30.24 29.91 1.64
N GLY A 570 -30.40 31.20 1.48
CA GLY A 570 -31.20 32.05 2.37
C GLY A 570 -32.67 31.58 2.46
N SER A 571 -33.23 31.06 1.36
CA SER A 571 -34.57 30.47 1.34
C SER A 571 -34.66 29.19 2.19
N TRP A 572 -33.67 28.31 2.12
CA TRP A 572 -33.60 27.11 2.96
C TRP A 572 -33.50 27.46 4.45
N LEU A 573 -32.65 28.46 4.78
CA LEU A 573 -32.53 28.97 6.15
C LEU A 573 -33.86 29.53 6.65
N ALA A 574 -34.52 30.40 5.85
CA ALA A 574 -35.83 30.98 6.21
C ALA A 574 -36.91 29.90 6.44
N GLN A 575 -36.94 28.89 5.57
CA GLN A 575 -37.88 27.75 5.71
C GLN A 575 -37.60 26.92 6.95
N THR A 576 -36.30 26.61 7.22
CA THR A 576 -35.88 25.82 8.38
C THR A 576 -36.24 26.50 9.69
N PHE A 577 -36.08 27.83 9.76
CA PHE A 577 -36.46 28.64 10.93
C PHE A 577 -37.92 29.11 10.91
N ARG A 578 -38.74 28.60 9.96
CA ARG A 578 -40.17 28.98 9.81
C ARG A 578 -40.37 30.50 9.71
N ARG A 579 -39.40 31.21 9.13
CA ARG A 579 -39.53 32.62 8.79
C ARG A 579 -40.07 32.72 7.35
N ARG A 580 -41.18 33.47 7.17
CA ARG A 580 -41.79 33.71 5.86
C ARG A 580 -40.94 34.70 5.06
#